data_b828cd74c7cd3797df252ba9269f6e20
#
_entry.id   b828cd74c7cd3797df252ba9269f6e20
#
_cell.length_a   1.000
_cell.length_b   1.000
_cell.length_c   1.000
_cell.angle_alpha   90.00
_cell.angle_beta   90.00
_cell.angle_gamma   90.00
#
_symmetry.space_group_name_H-M   'P 1'
#
loop_
_entity.id
_entity.type
_entity.pdbx_description
1 polymer ?
#
loop_
_entity_poly.entity_id
_entity_poly.type
_entity_poly.pdbx_seq_one_letter_code
_entity_poly.pdbx_strand_id
1 'polypeptide(L)'
;MSVLPPETARRFLPSVDRLETAMRAARRSLDRGDLEGALREDDIAIQLKPEYDAAWLLRGHIFRKDGNTPGAIEAFAHALKINGESQEGWLGLASSLHAVGRYPEEVEAYDRLLQIQPRSLEAWIDKGAALHDIGDYRGAIACYDKVLAMRPEHAPAWSNKGAALLRLGDDAGAARSFDEALQLDPDFFDAMANRVLLCRKLKRHGETVLWADRALRVREAPWLWYVKGQAHLGLGESTLAMKAFERALALDPKSKEAKAGLRKATAARQKGDFYRGVYECFGTHVAGDPGCEVCEIHGGCRLVTP
;
A
#
# COMPACT_ATOMS: atom_id res chain seq x y z
N MET A 1 29.05 37.40 40.32
CA MET A 1 29.14 35.94 40.08
C MET A 1 29.02 35.72 38.61
N SER A 2 30.12 35.48 37.90
CA SER A 2 30.09 35.18 36.46
C SER A 2 29.59 33.77 36.27
N VAL A 3 28.42 33.63 35.64
CA VAL A 3 27.87 32.34 35.23
C VAL A 3 28.80 31.80 34.15
N LEU A 4 29.46 30.69 34.42
CA LEU A 4 30.30 29.99 33.43
C LEU A 4 29.46 29.63 32.21
N PRO A 5 29.99 29.77 30.97
CA PRO A 5 29.31 29.33 29.77
C PRO A 5 28.91 27.86 29.90
N PRO A 6 27.77 27.44 29.34
CA PRO A 6 27.25 26.05 29.48
C PRO A 6 28.23 24.96 29.04
N GLU A 7 29.13 25.25 28.14
CA GLU A 7 30.19 24.31 27.70
C GLU A 7 31.28 24.07 28.76
N THR A 8 31.63 25.09 29.55
CA THR A 8 32.63 24.96 30.63
C THR A 8 32.07 24.28 31.85
N ALA A 9 30.80 24.48 32.18
CA ALA A 9 30.14 23.78 33.27
C ALA A 9 30.09 22.24 33.06
N ARG A 10 29.94 21.80 31.84
CA ARG A 10 29.91 20.35 31.47
C ARG A 10 31.23 19.62 31.78
N ARG A 11 32.39 20.31 31.73
CA ARG A 11 33.72 19.69 31.97
C ARG A 11 33.95 19.24 33.43
N PHE A 12 33.19 19.73 34.37
CA PHE A 12 33.35 19.42 35.77
C PHE A 12 32.38 18.38 36.32
N LEU A 13 31.46 17.87 35.51
CA LEU A 13 30.55 16.81 35.92
C LEU A 13 31.26 15.43 35.93
N PRO A 14 30.89 14.51 36.85
CA PRO A 14 31.31 13.13 36.76
C PRO A 14 30.95 12.53 35.40
N SER A 15 31.71 11.54 34.94
CA SER A 15 31.53 10.97 33.60
C SER A 15 30.12 10.46 33.33
N VAL A 16 29.45 9.92 34.32
CA VAL A 16 28.04 9.47 34.23
C VAL A 16 27.09 10.63 33.99
N ASP A 17 27.24 11.73 34.76
CA ASP A 17 26.39 12.92 34.57
C ASP A 17 26.60 13.60 33.20
N ARG A 18 27.81 13.51 32.69
CA ARG A 18 28.14 14.03 31.33
C ARG A 18 27.47 13.20 30.24
N LEU A 19 27.49 11.86 30.37
CA LEU A 19 26.84 10.95 29.42
C LEU A 19 25.33 11.21 29.40
N GLU A 20 24.68 11.22 30.55
CA GLU A 20 23.25 11.51 30.65
C GLU A 20 22.88 12.89 30.13
N THR A 21 23.72 13.89 30.37
CA THR A 21 23.49 15.25 29.89
C THR A 21 23.59 15.30 28.36
N ALA A 22 24.59 14.65 27.76
CA ALA A 22 24.74 14.55 26.31
C ALA A 22 23.55 13.81 25.68
N MET A 23 23.16 12.67 26.24
CA MET A 23 21.99 11.91 25.76
C MET A 23 20.69 12.69 25.82
N ARG A 24 20.44 13.42 26.91
CA ARG A 24 19.26 14.29 27.04
C ARG A 24 19.31 15.47 26.08
N ALA A 25 20.49 16.05 25.83
CA ALA A 25 20.66 17.13 24.88
C ALA A 25 20.43 16.64 23.44
N ALA A 26 21.01 15.49 23.07
CA ALA A 26 20.81 14.88 21.76
C ALA A 26 19.32 14.60 21.48
N ARG A 27 18.60 14.00 22.43
CA ARG A 27 17.15 13.75 22.31
C ARG A 27 16.34 15.03 22.14
N ARG A 28 16.62 16.08 22.96
CA ARG A 28 15.94 17.38 22.81
C ARG A 28 16.20 18.05 21.45
N SER A 29 17.42 17.94 20.92
CA SER A 29 17.76 18.45 19.60
C SER A 29 17.04 17.67 18.52
N LEU A 30 16.97 16.35 18.63
CA LEU A 30 16.22 15.47 17.72
C LEU A 30 14.71 15.81 17.71
N ASP A 31 14.11 16.02 18.90
CA ASP A 31 12.70 16.40 19.03
C ASP A 31 12.39 17.73 18.36
N ARG A 32 13.31 18.70 18.44
CA ARG A 32 13.21 20.02 17.78
C ARG A 32 13.54 20.00 16.28
N GLY A 33 14.03 18.86 15.76
CA GLY A 33 14.45 18.73 14.37
C GLY A 33 15.86 19.28 14.09
N ASP A 34 16.62 19.65 15.12
CA ASP A 34 18.03 20.05 15.00
C ASP A 34 18.91 18.77 14.92
N LEU A 35 19.01 18.23 13.69
CA LEU A 35 19.73 16.97 13.46
C LEU A 35 21.24 17.11 13.67
N GLU A 36 21.82 18.26 13.27
CA GLU A 36 23.25 18.51 13.52
C GLU A 36 23.57 18.65 15.00
N GLY A 37 22.73 19.36 15.76
CA GLY A 37 22.85 19.45 17.20
C GLY A 37 22.68 18.09 17.89
N ALA A 38 21.75 17.28 17.40
CA ALA A 38 21.54 15.93 17.91
C ALA A 38 22.79 15.05 17.67
N LEU A 39 23.35 15.06 16.47
CA LEU A 39 24.57 14.30 16.15
C LEU A 39 25.77 14.73 16.98
N ARG A 40 25.99 16.05 17.14
CA ARG A 40 27.11 16.57 17.97
C ARG A 40 27.04 16.07 19.42
N GLU A 41 25.85 16.13 20.02
CA GLU A 41 25.69 15.68 21.40
C GLU A 41 25.76 14.15 21.52
N ASP A 42 25.27 13.42 20.51
CA ASP A 42 25.35 11.97 20.46
C ASP A 42 26.81 11.49 20.24
N ASP A 43 27.62 12.21 19.46
CA ASP A 43 29.06 11.97 19.34
C ASP A 43 29.77 12.06 20.69
N ILE A 44 29.42 13.05 21.51
CA ILE A 44 29.93 13.16 22.88
C ILE A 44 29.55 11.94 23.71
N ALA A 45 28.30 11.48 23.62
CA ALA A 45 27.84 10.32 24.36
C ALA A 45 28.59 9.04 23.97
N ILE A 46 28.81 8.81 22.67
CA ILE A 46 29.55 7.65 22.14
C ILE A 46 31.03 7.73 22.52
N GLN A 47 31.66 8.91 22.45
CA GLN A 47 33.04 9.10 22.90
C GLN A 47 33.22 8.81 24.38
N LEU A 48 32.24 9.19 25.21
CA LEU A 48 32.28 8.92 26.65
C LEU A 48 32.07 7.45 26.99
N LYS A 49 31.22 6.76 26.23
CA LYS A 49 30.92 5.34 26.44
C LYS A 49 30.58 4.66 25.10
N PRO A 50 31.60 4.17 24.38
CA PRO A 50 31.39 3.53 23.06
C PRO A 50 30.50 2.27 23.13
N GLU A 51 30.49 1.56 24.27
CA GLU A 51 29.68 0.36 24.49
C GLU A 51 28.34 0.69 25.18
N TYR A 52 27.75 1.83 24.83
CA TYR A 52 26.45 2.21 25.33
C TYR A 52 25.42 2.09 24.19
N ASP A 53 24.68 0.98 24.17
CA ASP A 53 23.71 0.64 23.13
C ASP A 53 22.70 1.76 22.90
N ALA A 54 22.22 2.42 23.97
CA ALA A 54 21.25 3.51 23.87
C ALA A 54 21.75 4.73 23.05
N ALA A 55 23.05 5.00 23.02
CA ALA A 55 23.60 6.05 22.17
C ALA A 55 23.55 5.63 20.69
N TRP A 56 23.93 4.41 20.38
CA TRP A 56 23.84 3.89 19.03
C TRP A 56 22.40 3.75 18.54
N LEU A 57 21.45 3.41 19.41
CA LEU A 57 20.01 3.46 19.09
C LEU A 57 19.57 4.87 18.73
N LEU A 58 19.97 5.86 19.55
CA LEU A 58 19.66 7.26 19.30
C LEU A 58 20.27 7.73 17.96
N ARG A 59 21.52 7.35 17.66
CA ARG A 59 22.16 7.61 16.37
C ARG A 59 21.36 7.04 15.20
N GLY A 60 20.89 5.82 15.33
CA GLY A 60 20.02 5.19 14.33
C GLY A 60 18.75 5.99 14.08
N HIS A 61 18.09 6.48 15.14
CA HIS A 61 16.91 7.33 15.02
C HIS A 61 17.21 8.69 14.40
N ILE A 62 18.35 9.31 14.74
CA ILE A 62 18.78 10.58 14.13
C ILE A 62 18.98 10.38 12.62
N PHE A 63 19.71 9.34 12.20
CA PHE A 63 19.95 9.04 10.78
C PHE A 63 18.65 8.70 10.02
N ARG A 64 17.71 7.99 10.63
CA ARG A 64 16.39 7.76 10.03
C ARG A 64 15.64 9.07 9.77
N LYS A 65 15.68 9.99 10.73
CA LYS A 65 15.01 11.30 10.60
C LYS A 65 15.70 12.20 9.56
N ASP A 66 17.00 12.03 9.39
CA ASP A 66 17.82 12.70 8.38
C ASP A 66 17.66 12.09 6.96
N GLY A 67 17.01 10.94 6.85
CA GLY A 67 16.91 10.19 5.59
C GLY A 67 18.18 9.39 5.24
N ASN A 68 19.18 9.37 6.11
CA ASN A 68 20.39 8.57 5.96
C ASN A 68 20.14 7.12 6.38
N THR A 69 19.41 6.39 5.56
CA THR A 69 19.03 4.99 5.87
C THR A 69 20.24 4.05 6.00
N PRO A 70 21.29 4.14 5.17
CA PRO A 70 22.49 3.32 5.38
C PRO A 70 23.13 3.55 6.75
N GLY A 71 23.31 4.81 7.17
CA GLY A 71 23.85 5.15 8.48
C GLY A 71 22.96 4.63 9.63
N ALA A 72 21.64 4.66 9.44
CA ALA A 72 20.70 4.11 10.43
C ALA A 72 20.88 2.60 10.59
N ILE A 73 21.01 1.85 9.50
CA ILE A 73 21.26 0.39 9.51
C ILE A 73 22.55 0.09 10.28
N GLU A 74 23.64 0.80 9.99
CA GLU A 74 24.92 0.61 10.68
C GLU A 74 24.82 0.91 12.18
N ALA A 75 24.15 2.00 12.55
CA ALA A 75 23.99 2.40 13.93
C ALA A 75 23.14 1.38 14.74
N PHE A 76 21.99 0.94 14.20
CA PHE A 76 21.19 -0.10 14.85
C PHE A 76 21.94 -1.44 14.92
N ALA A 77 22.64 -1.84 13.88
CA ALA A 77 23.48 -3.05 13.90
C ALA A 77 24.58 -2.96 14.95
N HIS A 78 25.15 -1.77 15.17
CA HIS A 78 26.16 -1.55 16.22
C HIS A 78 25.53 -1.65 17.62
N ALA A 79 24.36 -1.03 17.82
CA ALA A 79 23.61 -1.18 19.07
C ALA A 79 23.32 -2.64 19.40
N LEU A 80 22.92 -3.42 18.39
CA LEU A 80 22.62 -4.84 18.53
C LEU A 80 23.85 -5.73 18.78
N LYS A 81 25.05 -5.32 18.38
CA LYS A 81 26.29 -5.99 18.76
C LYS A 81 26.59 -5.82 20.25
N ILE A 82 26.19 -4.68 20.82
CA ILE A 82 26.36 -4.39 22.24
C ILE A 82 25.26 -5.09 23.05
N ASN A 83 24.02 -4.96 22.62
CA ASN A 83 22.85 -5.52 23.28
C ASN A 83 21.94 -6.24 22.25
N GLY A 84 22.20 -7.54 22.06
CA GLY A 84 21.46 -8.37 21.11
C GLY A 84 19.99 -8.62 21.47
N GLU A 85 19.57 -8.26 22.69
CA GLU A 85 18.18 -8.37 23.14
C GLU A 85 17.39 -7.05 23.03
N SER A 86 17.99 -6.02 22.42
CA SER A 86 17.34 -4.73 22.23
C SER A 86 16.19 -4.84 21.23
N GLN A 87 14.95 -4.80 21.73
CA GLN A 87 13.74 -4.78 20.90
C GLN A 87 13.70 -3.56 19.99
N GLU A 88 14.05 -2.38 20.53
CA GLU A 88 14.14 -1.13 19.79
C GLU A 88 15.17 -1.21 18.66
N GLY A 89 16.32 -1.87 18.94
CA GLY A 89 17.36 -2.08 17.94
C GLY A 89 16.91 -2.96 16.79
N TRP A 90 16.27 -4.09 17.07
CA TRP A 90 15.76 -4.98 16.03
C TRP A 90 14.64 -4.33 15.22
N LEU A 91 13.70 -3.62 15.86
CA LEU A 91 12.64 -2.89 15.16
C LEU A 91 13.20 -1.74 14.30
N GLY A 92 14.17 -0.99 14.83
CA GLY A 92 14.85 0.09 14.11
C GLY A 92 15.62 -0.43 12.90
N LEU A 93 16.33 -1.56 13.05
CA LEU A 93 17.04 -2.23 11.96
C LEU A 93 16.05 -2.72 10.89
N ALA A 94 15.01 -3.47 11.28
CA ALA A 94 14.01 -4.00 10.35
C ALA A 94 13.36 -2.89 9.52
N SER A 95 12.87 -1.82 10.18
CA SER A 95 12.23 -0.70 9.48
C SER A 95 13.19 0.05 8.55
N SER A 96 14.49 0.10 8.87
CA SER A 96 15.49 0.71 8.01
C SER A 96 15.83 -0.17 6.80
N LEU A 97 15.87 -1.49 6.98
CA LEU A 97 16.05 -2.48 5.92
C LEU A 97 14.87 -2.47 4.94
N HIS A 98 13.63 -2.37 5.47
CA HIS A 98 12.43 -2.20 4.67
C HIS A 98 12.52 -0.99 3.73
N ALA A 99 12.95 0.17 4.25
CA ALA A 99 13.04 1.41 3.49
C ALA A 99 14.01 1.34 2.28
N VAL A 100 14.97 0.41 2.30
CA VAL A 100 15.90 0.17 1.18
C VAL A 100 15.61 -1.12 0.41
N GLY A 101 14.51 -1.81 0.71
CA GLY A 101 14.08 -3.02 0.01
C GLY A 101 14.92 -4.27 0.32
N ARG A 102 15.68 -4.28 1.43
CA ARG A 102 16.46 -5.45 1.88
C ARG A 102 15.59 -6.41 2.69
N TYR A 103 14.50 -6.86 2.07
CA TYR A 103 13.46 -7.68 2.70
C TYR A 103 13.95 -9.00 3.33
N PRO A 104 14.89 -9.77 2.74
CA PRO A 104 15.40 -10.97 3.40
C PRO A 104 16.02 -10.70 4.76
N GLU A 105 16.81 -9.64 4.87
CA GLU A 105 17.47 -9.24 6.12
C GLU A 105 16.46 -8.61 7.11
N GLU A 106 15.44 -7.94 6.60
CA GLU A 106 14.31 -7.48 7.39
C GLU A 106 13.58 -8.64 8.07
N VAL A 107 13.33 -9.73 7.34
CA VAL A 107 12.72 -10.96 7.90
C VAL A 107 13.59 -11.54 9.00
N GLU A 108 14.92 -11.61 8.83
CA GLU A 108 15.84 -12.06 9.87
C GLU A 108 15.79 -11.18 11.13
N ALA A 109 15.69 -9.86 10.94
CA ALA A 109 15.56 -8.92 12.06
C ALA A 109 14.25 -9.15 12.84
N TYR A 110 13.13 -9.35 12.14
CA TYR A 110 11.87 -9.71 12.81
C TYR A 110 11.92 -11.10 13.46
N ASP A 111 12.65 -12.07 12.91
CA ASP A 111 12.85 -13.37 13.57
C ASP A 111 13.55 -13.21 14.92
N ARG A 112 14.57 -12.36 14.99
CA ARG A 112 15.24 -12.05 16.25
C ARG A 112 14.33 -11.31 17.22
N LEU A 113 13.59 -10.32 16.74
CA LEU A 113 12.61 -9.61 17.56
C LEU A 113 11.54 -10.55 18.13
N LEU A 114 11.04 -11.50 17.33
CA LEU A 114 10.03 -12.46 17.72
C LEU A 114 10.55 -13.57 18.66
N GLN A 115 11.87 -13.83 18.70
CA GLN A 115 12.48 -14.65 19.73
C GLN A 115 12.42 -13.98 21.11
N ILE A 116 12.55 -12.64 21.13
CA ILE A 116 12.48 -11.82 22.36
C ILE A 116 11.01 -11.56 22.74
N GLN A 117 10.17 -11.26 21.76
CA GLN A 117 8.75 -10.93 21.92
C GLN A 117 7.84 -11.82 21.05
N PRO A 118 7.61 -13.08 21.42
CA PRO A 118 6.83 -14.03 20.60
C PRO A 118 5.37 -13.62 20.35
N ARG A 119 4.84 -12.70 21.18
CA ARG A 119 3.45 -12.23 21.10
C ARG A 119 3.29 -10.83 20.50
N SER A 120 4.33 -10.27 19.91
CA SER A 120 4.24 -8.99 19.22
C SER A 120 3.41 -9.14 17.94
N LEU A 121 2.18 -8.62 17.95
CA LEU A 121 1.30 -8.62 16.79
C LEU A 121 1.91 -7.84 15.63
N GLU A 122 2.47 -6.66 15.93
CA GLU A 122 3.11 -5.79 14.95
C GLU A 122 4.27 -6.50 14.25
N ALA A 123 5.18 -7.13 15.02
CA ALA A 123 6.30 -7.85 14.44
C ALA A 123 5.87 -9.03 13.54
N TRP A 124 4.80 -9.74 13.90
CA TRP A 124 4.25 -10.78 13.04
C TRP A 124 3.63 -10.22 11.75
N ILE A 125 2.91 -9.09 11.84
CA ILE A 125 2.30 -8.42 10.67
C ILE A 125 3.39 -7.94 9.72
N ASP A 126 4.38 -7.23 10.24
CA ASP A 126 5.45 -6.63 9.42
C ASP A 126 6.35 -7.70 8.81
N LYS A 127 6.68 -8.77 9.57
CA LYS A 127 7.35 -9.94 9.01
C LYS A 127 6.55 -10.58 7.87
N GLY A 128 5.23 -10.72 8.05
CA GLY A 128 4.34 -11.22 7.01
C GLY A 128 4.33 -10.34 5.77
N ALA A 129 4.37 -9.01 5.94
CA ALA A 129 4.47 -8.06 4.83
C ALA A 129 5.81 -8.19 4.10
N ALA A 130 6.93 -8.28 4.82
CA ALA A 130 8.26 -8.48 4.23
C ALA A 130 8.33 -9.82 3.44
N LEU A 131 7.78 -10.89 3.99
CA LEU A 131 7.68 -12.18 3.30
C LEU A 131 6.81 -12.10 2.04
N HIS A 132 5.70 -11.35 2.08
CA HIS A 132 4.87 -11.10 0.91
C HIS A 132 5.64 -10.36 -0.19
N ASP A 133 6.46 -9.38 0.16
CA ASP A 133 7.26 -8.58 -0.78
C ASP A 133 8.39 -9.40 -1.42
N ILE A 134 8.95 -10.38 -0.70
CA ILE A 134 9.88 -11.37 -1.26
C ILE A 134 9.16 -12.37 -2.20
N GLY A 135 7.85 -12.53 -2.05
CA GLY A 135 7.04 -13.53 -2.75
C GLY A 135 6.87 -14.86 -1.99
N ASP A 136 7.33 -14.93 -0.75
CA ASP A 136 7.01 -16.07 0.13
C ASP A 136 5.63 -15.90 0.76
N TYR A 137 4.61 -16.08 -0.08
CA TYR A 137 3.21 -15.92 0.34
C TYR A 137 2.78 -16.95 1.38
N ARG A 138 3.41 -18.16 1.38
CA ARG A 138 3.10 -19.19 2.39
C ARG A 138 3.63 -18.78 3.77
N GLY A 139 4.85 -18.27 3.82
CA GLY A 139 5.43 -17.70 5.04
C GLY A 139 4.62 -16.52 5.55
N ALA A 140 4.20 -15.62 4.66
CA ALA A 140 3.35 -14.49 4.99
C ALA A 140 2.02 -14.93 5.63
N ILE A 141 1.32 -15.91 5.03
CA ILE A 141 0.08 -16.48 5.58
C ILE A 141 0.31 -17.06 6.98
N ALA A 142 1.40 -17.81 7.19
CA ALA A 142 1.71 -18.36 8.49
C ALA A 142 1.91 -17.28 9.56
N CYS A 143 2.52 -16.13 9.21
CA CYS A 143 2.65 -14.98 10.09
C CYS A 143 1.27 -14.37 10.43
N TYR A 144 0.41 -14.14 9.42
CA TYR A 144 -0.94 -13.61 9.66
C TYR A 144 -1.81 -14.59 10.47
N ASP A 145 -1.65 -15.91 10.29
CA ASP A 145 -2.32 -16.91 11.11
C ASP A 145 -1.90 -16.84 12.59
N LYS A 146 -0.62 -16.51 12.88
CA LYS A 146 -0.17 -16.23 14.25
C LYS A 146 -0.86 -15.01 14.85
N VAL A 147 -1.01 -13.94 14.06
CA VAL A 147 -1.76 -12.74 14.49
C VAL A 147 -3.21 -13.09 14.79
N LEU A 148 -3.88 -13.79 13.86
CA LEU A 148 -5.29 -14.16 13.98
C LEU A 148 -5.56 -15.18 15.09
N ALA A 149 -4.60 -16.03 15.42
CA ALA A 149 -4.69 -16.91 16.59
C ALA A 149 -4.63 -16.16 17.92
N MET A 150 -3.92 -15.01 17.97
CA MET A 150 -3.83 -14.14 19.15
C MET A 150 -4.98 -13.11 19.20
N ARG A 151 -5.41 -12.62 18.04
CA ARG A 151 -6.47 -11.63 17.88
C ARG A 151 -7.31 -11.93 16.64
N PRO A 152 -8.36 -12.77 16.79
CA PRO A 152 -9.25 -13.14 15.67
C PRO A 152 -9.96 -11.95 15.00
N GLU A 153 -10.21 -10.88 15.77
CA GLU A 153 -10.87 -9.65 15.33
C GLU A 153 -9.92 -8.63 14.67
N HIS A 154 -8.77 -9.07 14.16
CA HIS A 154 -7.81 -8.17 13.51
C HIS A 154 -8.06 -8.07 12.00
N ALA A 155 -8.92 -7.14 11.58
CA ALA A 155 -9.31 -6.96 10.18
C ALA A 155 -8.12 -6.77 9.20
N PRO A 156 -7.06 -5.96 9.52
CA PRO A 156 -5.89 -5.86 8.65
C PRO A 156 -5.17 -7.20 8.40
N ALA A 157 -5.06 -8.07 9.42
CA ALA A 157 -4.42 -9.37 9.24
C ALA A 157 -5.25 -10.29 8.34
N TRP A 158 -6.58 -10.28 8.45
CA TRP A 158 -7.45 -10.98 7.52
C TRP A 158 -7.27 -10.48 6.08
N SER A 159 -7.24 -9.17 5.87
CA SER A 159 -7.03 -8.60 4.54
C SER A 159 -5.66 -8.96 3.95
N ASN A 160 -4.59 -8.87 4.73
CA ASN A 160 -3.24 -9.22 4.31
C ASN A 160 -3.11 -10.72 3.99
N LYS A 161 -3.72 -11.60 4.81
CA LYS A 161 -3.82 -13.03 4.53
C LYS A 161 -4.55 -13.28 3.21
N GLY A 162 -5.68 -12.61 2.99
CA GLY A 162 -6.43 -12.69 1.74
C GLY A 162 -5.60 -12.24 0.53
N ALA A 163 -4.81 -11.17 0.65
CA ALA A 163 -3.91 -10.71 -0.41
C ALA A 163 -2.83 -11.77 -0.74
N ALA A 164 -2.22 -12.38 0.27
CA ALA A 164 -1.24 -13.44 0.07
C ALA A 164 -1.86 -14.70 -0.57
N LEU A 165 -3.07 -15.11 -0.15
CA LEU A 165 -3.83 -16.21 -0.77
C LEU A 165 -4.15 -15.92 -2.24
N LEU A 166 -4.53 -14.69 -2.57
CA LEU A 166 -4.80 -14.26 -3.94
C LEU A 166 -3.55 -14.38 -4.83
N ARG A 167 -2.38 -14.08 -4.29
CA ARG A 167 -1.09 -14.24 -4.98
C ARG A 167 -0.72 -15.71 -5.18
N LEU A 168 -1.07 -16.58 -4.26
CA LEU A 168 -0.92 -18.04 -4.40
C LEU A 168 -1.93 -18.67 -5.36
N GLY A 169 -2.99 -17.94 -5.74
CA GLY A 169 -4.06 -18.44 -6.59
C GLY A 169 -5.20 -19.15 -5.84
N ASP A 170 -5.18 -19.13 -4.51
CA ASP A 170 -6.35 -19.56 -3.70
C ASP A 170 -7.40 -18.44 -3.65
N ASP A 171 -8.12 -18.30 -4.77
CA ASP A 171 -9.13 -17.25 -4.91
C ASP A 171 -10.30 -17.42 -3.93
N ALA A 172 -10.63 -18.67 -3.56
CA ALA A 172 -11.69 -18.94 -2.61
C ALA A 172 -11.27 -18.59 -1.16
N GLY A 173 -10.05 -18.94 -0.78
CA GLY A 173 -9.47 -18.56 0.51
C GLY A 173 -9.31 -17.05 0.64
N ALA A 174 -8.86 -16.37 -0.44
CA ALA A 174 -8.77 -14.92 -0.49
C ALA A 174 -10.13 -14.26 -0.29
N ALA A 175 -11.18 -14.74 -0.99
CA ALA A 175 -12.52 -14.22 -0.83
C ALA A 175 -13.00 -14.31 0.63
N ARG A 176 -12.88 -15.49 1.25
CA ARG A 176 -13.28 -15.67 2.67
C ARG A 176 -12.52 -14.72 3.60
N SER A 177 -11.20 -14.60 3.39
CA SER A 177 -10.39 -13.71 4.24
C SER A 177 -10.78 -12.24 4.11
N PHE A 178 -11.12 -11.76 2.90
CA PHE A 178 -11.62 -10.41 2.71
C PHE A 178 -13.02 -10.24 3.31
N ASP A 179 -13.88 -11.25 3.24
CA ASP A 179 -15.21 -11.21 3.84
C ASP A 179 -15.11 -11.11 5.38
N GLU A 180 -14.23 -11.88 6.03
CA GLU A 180 -13.96 -11.75 7.46
C GLU A 180 -13.45 -10.34 7.82
N ALA A 181 -12.51 -9.80 7.05
CA ALA A 181 -12.04 -8.42 7.28
C ALA A 181 -13.20 -7.40 7.19
N LEU A 182 -14.10 -7.56 6.22
CA LEU A 182 -15.23 -6.66 6.00
C LEU A 182 -16.41 -6.88 6.95
N GLN A 183 -16.53 -8.05 7.58
CA GLN A 183 -17.44 -8.27 8.69
C GLN A 183 -16.98 -7.53 9.95
N LEU A 184 -15.67 -7.51 10.19
CA LEU A 184 -15.06 -6.80 11.32
C LEU A 184 -15.04 -5.29 11.12
N ASP A 185 -14.72 -4.83 9.94
CA ASP A 185 -14.73 -3.42 9.54
C ASP A 185 -15.36 -3.27 8.15
N PRO A 186 -16.67 -2.93 8.08
CA PRO A 186 -17.39 -2.78 6.83
C PRO A 186 -16.86 -1.68 5.90
N ASP A 187 -16.12 -0.71 6.43
CA ASP A 187 -15.53 0.40 5.69
C ASP A 187 -14.02 0.23 5.45
N PHE A 188 -13.48 -0.97 5.71
CA PHE A 188 -12.07 -1.24 5.52
C PHE A 188 -11.69 -1.21 4.02
N PHE A 189 -11.15 -0.07 3.63
CA PHE A 189 -10.84 0.23 2.23
C PHE A 189 -9.97 -0.83 1.55
N ASP A 190 -8.90 -1.30 2.21
CA ASP A 190 -7.94 -2.21 1.60
C ASP A 190 -8.54 -3.59 1.33
N ALA A 191 -9.46 -4.07 2.18
CA ALA A 191 -10.20 -5.31 1.93
C ALA A 191 -11.16 -5.15 0.74
N MET A 192 -11.89 -4.01 0.64
CA MET A 192 -12.73 -3.73 -0.53
C MET A 192 -11.92 -3.64 -1.82
N ALA A 193 -10.77 -2.93 -1.78
CA ALA A 193 -9.85 -2.80 -2.89
C ALA A 193 -9.34 -4.16 -3.37
N ASN A 194 -8.98 -5.04 -2.45
CA ASN A 194 -8.58 -6.40 -2.75
C ASN A 194 -9.73 -7.25 -3.32
N ARG A 195 -10.97 -7.06 -2.84
CA ARG A 195 -12.17 -7.69 -3.45
C ARG A 195 -12.37 -7.23 -4.89
N VAL A 196 -12.15 -5.95 -5.19
CA VAL A 196 -12.18 -5.43 -6.58
C VAL A 196 -11.16 -6.16 -7.45
N LEU A 197 -9.91 -6.32 -6.96
CA LEU A 197 -8.85 -7.02 -7.69
C LEU A 197 -9.18 -8.50 -7.93
N LEU A 198 -9.73 -9.18 -6.92
CA LEU A 198 -10.17 -10.56 -7.02
C LEU A 198 -11.30 -10.71 -8.05
N CYS A 199 -12.37 -9.90 -7.96
CA CYS A 199 -13.50 -9.94 -8.90
C CYS A 199 -13.05 -9.64 -10.33
N ARG A 200 -12.12 -8.67 -10.52
CA ARG A 200 -11.50 -8.37 -11.80
C ARG A 200 -10.74 -9.58 -12.37
N LYS A 201 -9.90 -10.23 -11.54
CA LYS A 201 -9.16 -11.45 -11.92
C LYS A 201 -10.11 -12.56 -12.40
N LEU A 202 -11.23 -12.73 -11.70
CA LEU A 202 -12.26 -13.73 -12.00
C LEU A 202 -13.22 -13.30 -13.14
N LYS A 203 -13.03 -12.09 -13.73
CA LYS A 203 -13.91 -11.51 -14.76
C LYS A 203 -15.38 -11.36 -14.31
N ARG A 204 -15.62 -11.25 -13.02
CA ARG A 204 -16.95 -11.01 -12.43
C ARG A 204 -17.27 -9.51 -12.48
N HIS A 205 -17.59 -9.04 -13.69
CA HIS A 205 -17.70 -7.60 -13.96
C HIS A 205 -18.75 -6.89 -13.06
N GLY A 206 -19.93 -7.48 -12.84
CA GLY A 206 -20.96 -6.91 -11.98
C GLY A 206 -20.49 -6.74 -10.52
N GLU A 207 -19.85 -7.77 -9.96
CA GLU A 207 -19.28 -7.70 -8.63
C GLU A 207 -18.12 -6.69 -8.55
N THR A 208 -17.32 -6.59 -9.63
CA THR A 208 -16.24 -5.59 -9.72
C THR A 208 -16.78 -4.17 -9.60
N VAL A 209 -17.90 -3.86 -10.29
CA VAL A 209 -18.57 -2.56 -10.18
C VAL A 209 -19.09 -2.34 -8.77
N LEU A 210 -19.78 -3.34 -8.19
CA LEU A 210 -20.34 -3.24 -6.84
C LEU A 210 -19.26 -2.92 -5.79
N TRP A 211 -18.16 -3.68 -5.80
CA TRP A 211 -17.06 -3.47 -4.84
C TRP A 211 -16.29 -2.19 -5.09
N ALA A 212 -16.11 -1.81 -6.36
CA ALA A 212 -15.51 -0.52 -6.70
C ALA A 212 -16.36 0.65 -6.19
N ASP A 213 -17.68 0.58 -6.32
CA ASP A 213 -18.58 1.61 -5.79
C ASP A 213 -18.53 1.72 -4.28
N ARG A 214 -18.44 0.58 -3.57
CA ARG A 214 -18.27 0.60 -2.11
C ARG A 214 -16.95 1.21 -1.71
N ALA A 215 -15.84 0.81 -2.33
CA ALA A 215 -14.51 1.35 -2.05
C ALA A 215 -14.40 2.85 -2.37
N LEU A 216 -15.00 3.29 -3.47
CA LEU A 216 -15.01 4.71 -3.89
C LEU A 216 -15.81 5.63 -2.95
N ARG A 217 -16.76 5.10 -2.20
CA ARG A 217 -17.45 5.87 -1.14
C ARG A 217 -16.55 6.16 0.05
N VAL A 218 -15.63 5.24 0.36
CA VAL A 218 -14.68 5.40 1.47
C VAL A 218 -13.51 6.29 1.06
N ARG A 219 -12.92 6.00 -0.10
CA ARG A 219 -11.75 6.75 -0.61
C ARG A 219 -11.77 6.79 -2.13
N GLU A 220 -11.71 7.99 -2.68
CA GLU A 220 -11.59 8.19 -4.11
C GLU A 220 -10.17 7.87 -4.59
N ALA A 221 -10.07 7.02 -5.63
CA ALA A 221 -8.79 6.62 -6.20
C ALA A 221 -8.90 6.45 -7.73
N PRO A 222 -7.95 7.00 -8.52
CA PRO A 222 -8.00 6.94 -9.99
C PRO A 222 -8.07 5.51 -10.52
N TRP A 223 -7.32 4.58 -9.94
CA TRP A 223 -7.26 3.20 -10.37
C TRP A 223 -8.58 2.45 -10.17
N LEU A 224 -9.35 2.77 -9.13
CA LEU A 224 -10.68 2.18 -8.90
C LEU A 224 -11.67 2.61 -9.98
N TRP A 225 -11.66 3.90 -10.35
CA TRP A 225 -12.46 4.40 -11.48
C TRP A 225 -12.07 3.74 -12.78
N TYR A 226 -10.77 3.55 -13.02
CA TYR A 226 -10.29 2.82 -14.19
C TYR A 226 -10.78 1.38 -14.23
N VAL A 227 -10.66 0.63 -13.13
CA VAL A 227 -11.13 -0.77 -13.03
C VAL A 227 -12.65 -0.86 -13.18
N LYS A 228 -13.40 0.09 -12.59
CA LYS A 228 -14.85 0.20 -12.77
C LYS A 228 -15.21 0.43 -14.25
N GLY A 229 -14.48 1.31 -14.94
CA GLY A 229 -14.66 1.52 -16.38
C GLY A 229 -14.40 0.26 -17.21
N GLN A 230 -13.36 -0.51 -16.88
CA GLN A 230 -13.10 -1.79 -17.53
C GLN A 230 -14.24 -2.80 -17.27
N ALA A 231 -14.77 -2.84 -16.05
CA ALA A 231 -15.88 -3.72 -15.73
C ALA A 231 -17.16 -3.36 -16.51
N HIS A 232 -17.50 -2.07 -16.62
CA HIS A 232 -18.61 -1.60 -17.45
C HIS A 232 -18.42 -1.93 -18.94
N LEU A 233 -17.18 -1.85 -19.46
CA LEU A 233 -16.90 -2.34 -20.83
C LEU A 233 -17.16 -3.84 -20.97
N GLY A 234 -16.78 -4.64 -19.96
CA GLY A 234 -17.04 -6.08 -19.94
C GLY A 234 -18.53 -6.42 -19.89
N LEU A 235 -19.38 -5.51 -19.36
CA LEU A 235 -20.83 -5.63 -19.33
C LEU A 235 -21.50 -5.05 -20.59
N GLY A 236 -20.74 -4.46 -21.53
CA GLY A 236 -21.29 -3.78 -22.70
C GLY A 236 -21.85 -2.37 -22.43
N GLU A 237 -21.65 -1.84 -21.23
CA GLU A 237 -22.20 -0.57 -20.75
C GLU A 237 -21.26 0.60 -21.11
N SER A 238 -21.07 0.83 -22.41
CA SER A 238 -20.07 1.77 -22.94
C SER A 238 -20.19 3.19 -22.38
N THR A 239 -21.42 3.69 -22.15
CA THR A 239 -21.65 5.04 -21.61
C THR A 239 -21.18 5.14 -20.15
N LEU A 240 -21.44 4.13 -19.33
CA LEU A 240 -20.98 4.10 -17.94
C LEU A 240 -19.46 3.93 -17.87
N ALA A 241 -18.90 3.13 -18.76
CA ALA A 241 -17.45 2.99 -18.91
C ALA A 241 -16.77 4.32 -19.23
N MET A 242 -17.31 5.10 -20.18
CA MET A 242 -16.80 6.43 -20.52
C MET A 242 -16.76 7.34 -19.29
N LYS A 243 -17.89 7.47 -18.59
CA LYS A 243 -17.97 8.29 -17.35
C LYS A 243 -16.93 7.87 -16.31
N ALA A 244 -16.72 6.58 -16.12
CA ALA A 244 -15.73 6.06 -15.16
C ALA A 244 -14.30 6.40 -15.60
N PHE A 245 -13.94 6.26 -16.88
CA PHE A 245 -12.63 6.65 -17.39
C PHE A 245 -12.40 8.16 -17.36
N GLU A 246 -13.42 8.97 -17.66
CA GLU A 246 -13.37 10.42 -17.53
C GLU A 246 -13.09 10.84 -16.10
N ARG A 247 -13.73 10.18 -15.10
CA ARG A 247 -13.45 10.46 -13.70
C ARG A 247 -12.04 10.03 -13.30
N ALA A 248 -11.56 8.87 -13.77
CA ALA A 248 -10.19 8.44 -13.58
C ALA A 248 -9.19 9.47 -14.12
N LEU A 249 -9.47 10.04 -15.31
CA LEU A 249 -8.63 11.08 -15.94
C LEU A 249 -8.73 12.44 -15.25
N ALA A 250 -9.86 12.77 -14.65
CA ALA A 250 -10.00 13.99 -13.86
C ALA A 250 -9.09 13.95 -12.60
N LEU A 251 -8.89 12.75 -12.02
CA LEU A 251 -8.01 12.54 -10.88
C LEU A 251 -6.54 12.32 -11.28
N ASP A 252 -6.29 11.64 -12.39
CA ASP A 252 -4.96 11.43 -12.98
C ASP A 252 -4.97 11.71 -14.51
N PRO A 253 -4.74 12.96 -14.91
CA PRO A 253 -4.73 13.34 -16.33
C PRO A 253 -3.63 12.68 -17.17
N LYS A 254 -2.61 12.10 -16.52
CA LYS A 254 -1.48 11.46 -17.21
C LYS A 254 -1.68 9.96 -17.44
N SER A 255 -2.70 9.33 -16.86
CA SER A 255 -2.97 7.90 -17.02
C SER A 255 -3.15 7.51 -18.49
N LYS A 256 -2.20 6.73 -19.01
CA LYS A 256 -2.24 6.18 -20.38
C LYS A 256 -3.33 5.12 -20.49
N GLU A 257 -3.51 4.34 -19.45
CA GLU A 257 -4.47 3.25 -19.35
C GLU A 257 -5.91 3.78 -19.40
N ALA A 258 -6.21 4.83 -18.62
CA ALA A 258 -7.53 5.45 -18.65
C ALA A 258 -7.84 6.13 -19.99
N LYS A 259 -6.85 6.78 -20.62
CA LYS A 259 -7.01 7.32 -21.98
C LYS A 259 -7.32 6.23 -23.01
N ALA A 260 -6.61 5.11 -22.95
CA ALA A 260 -6.86 3.97 -23.83
C ALA A 260 -8.23 3.33 -23.56
N GLY A 261 -8.62 3.23 -22.28
CA GLY A 261 -9.94 2.77 -21.85
C GLY A 261 -11.06 3.64 -22.40
N LEU A 262 -10.93 4.97 -22.29
CA LEU A 262 -11.91 5.93 -22.81
C LEU A 262 -12.08 5.80 -24.33
N ARG A 263 -10.99 5.70 -25.07
CA ARG A 263 -11.05 5.49 -26.56
C ARG A 263 -11.81 4.21 -26.90
N LYS A 264 -11.55 3.10 -26.18
CA LYS A 264 -12.26 1.83 -26.40
C LYS A 264 -13.75 1.96 -26.09
N ALA A 265 -14.10 2.64 -24.99
CA ALA A 265 -15.49 2.86 -24.61
C ALA A 265 -16.23 3.73 -25.63
N THR A 266 -15.60 4.79 -26.15
CA THR A 266 -16.15 5.66 -27.21
C THR A 266 -16.39 4.87 -28.49
N ALA A 267 -15.41 4.07 -28.91
CA ALA A 267 -15.57 3.23 -30.13
C ALA A 267 -16.67 2.17 -29.96
N ALA A 268 -16.78 1.55 -28.75
CA ALA A 268 -17.82 0.57 -28.47
C ALA A 268 -19.22 1.20 -28.47
N ARG A 269 -19.35 2.42 -27.93
CA ARG A 269 -20.59 3.18 -27.96
C ARG A 269 -21.01 3.49 -29.41
N GLN A 270 -20.11 4.03 -30.23
CA GLN A 270 -20.39 4.35 -31.64
C GLN A 270 -20.88 3.13 -32.42
N LYS A 271 -20.26 1.94 -32.20
CA LYS A 271 -20.74 0.70 -32.79
C LYS A 271 -22.14 0.32 -32.31
N GLY A 272 -22.39 0.43 -31.00
CA GLY A 272 -23.71 0.15 -30.44
C GLY A 272 -24.79 1.06 -30.96
N ASP A 273 -24.52 2.35 -31.09
CA ASP A 273 -25.45 3.34 -31.65
C ASP A 273 -25.69 3.06 -33.13
N PHE A 274 -24.65 2.67 -33.88
CA PHE A 274 -24.78 2.26 -35.30
C PHE A 274 -25.70 1.04 -35.46
N TYR A 275 -25.49 -0.04 -34.70
CA TYR A 275 -26.33 -1.22 -34.76
C TYR A 275 -27.77 -0.94 -34.33
N ARG A 276 -27.99 -0.11 -33.29
CA ARG A 276 -29.32 0.28 -32.85
C ARG A 276 -30.07 1.03 -33.93
N GLY A 277 -29.42 1.99 -34.60
CA GLY A 277 -30.00 2.70 -35.75
C GLY A 277 -30.33 1.77 -36.92
N VAL A 278 -29.50 0.76 -37.17
CA VAL A 278 -29.74 -0.25 -38.20
C VAL A 278 -30.95 -1.12 -37.82
N TYR A 279 -31.06 -1.59 -36.57
CA TYR A 279 -32.20 -2.40 -36.15
C TYR A 279 -33.52 -1.62 -36.10
N GLU A 280 -33.50 -0.37 -35.69
CA GLU A 280 -34.70 0.51 -35.78
C GLU A 280 -35.12 0.73 -37.25
N CYS A 281 -34.19 0.85 -38.16
CA CYS A 281 -34.47 0.94 -39.58
C CYS A 281 -35.11 -0.36 -40.13
N PHE A 282 -34.62 -1.54 -39.73
CA PHE A 282 -35.18 -2.83 -40.17
C PHE A 282 -36.57 -3.13 -39.59
N GLY A 283 -36.90 -2.55 -38.42
CA GLY A 283 -38.22 -2.81 -37.76
C GLY A 283 -39.38 -1.94 -38.30
N THR A 284 -39.12 -0.84 -39.00
CA THR A 284 -40.12 0.15 -39.38
C THR A 284 -40.28 0.34 -40.88
N HIS A 285 -39.66 -0.51 -41.70
CA HIS A 285 -39.63 -0.30 -43.16
C HIS A 285 -40.98 -0.58 -43.84
N VAL A 286 -41.65 0.46 -44.26
CA VAL A 286 -42.73 0.41 -45.26
C VAL A 286 -42.10 0.78 -46.62
N ALA A 287 -42.24 -0.09 -47.61
CA ALA A 287 -41.71 0.16 -48.96
C ALA A 287 -42.28 1.48 -49.51
N GLY A 288 -41.38 2.45 -49.75
CA GLY A 288 -41.76 3.75 -50.35
C GLY A 288 -41.53 4.97 -49.44
N ASP A 289 -40.88 4.81 -48.28
CA ASP A 289 -40.53 5.93 -47.37
C ASP A 289 -39.34 6.74 -47.93
N PRO A 290 -39.51 8.03 -48.25
CA PRO A 290 -38.42 8.89 -48.76
C PRO A 290 -37.30 9.18 -47.77
N GLY A 291 -37.40 8.75 -46.51
CA GLY A 291 -36.37 8.91 -45.46
C GLY A 291 -35.24 7.87 -45.50
N CYS A 292 -35.26 6.92 -46.45
CA CYS A 292 -34.32 5.78 -46.50
C CYS A 292 -33.05 6.00 -47.37
N GLU A 293 -32.68 7.25 -47.69
CA GLU A 293 -31.47 7.58 -48.46
C GLU A 293 -30.16 7.12 -47.79
N VAL A 294 -30.16 6.86 -46.48
CA VAL A 294 -28.95 6.47 -45.70
C VAL A 294 -28.55 5.01 -46.01
N CYS A 295 -29.47 4.12 -46.43
CA CYS A 295 -29.15 2.72 -46.70
C CYS A 295 -28.49 2.48 -48.07
N GLU A 296 -28.70 3.33 -49.05
CA GLU A 296 -28.08 3.20 -50.38
C GLU A 296 -26.57 3.52 -50.38
N ILE A 297 -26.13 4.40 -49.46
CA ILE A 297 -24.73 4.83 -49.37
C ILE A 297 -23.78 3.72 -48.84
N HIS A 298 -24.28 2.72 -48.15
CA HIS A 298 -23.44 1.69 -47.54
C HIS A 298 -23.66 0.25 -48.06
N GLY A 299 -24.36 0.05 -49.15
CA GLY A 299 -24.45 -1.23 -49.89
C GLY A 299 -24.98 -2.42 -49.05
N GLY A 300 -25.72 -2.17 -47.99
CA GLY A 300 -26.06 -3.19 -46.97
C GLY A 300 -27.50 -3.67 -46.92
N CYS A 301 -28.41 -3.05 -47.64
CA CYS A 301 -29.83 -3.48 -47.67
C CYS A 301 -30.07 -4.45 -48.82
N ARG A 302 -29.81 -5.75 -48.62
CA ARG A 302 -30.43 -6.79 -49.47
C ARG A 302 -31.80 -7.11 -48.89
N LEU A 303 -32.85 -6.73 -49.62
CA LEU A 303 -34.21 -7.21 -49.39
C LEU A 303 -34.19 -8.75 -49.36
N VAL A 304 -34.41 -9.34 -48.18
CA VAL A 304 -34.86 -10.73 -48.10
C VAL A 304 -36.39 -10.65 -48.29
N THR A 305 -36.83 -10.86 -49.50
CA THR A 305 -38.25 -11.11 -49.79
C THR A 305 -38.62 -12.48 -49.24
N PRO A 306 -39.86 -12.63 -48.70
CA PRO A 306 -40.33 -13.84 -48.07
C PRO A 306 -40.36 -15.05 -48.98
#